data_32eb906096124ac36b1ba29c57da1d4d
#
_entry.id   32eb906096124ac36b1ba29c57da1d4d
#
_cell.length_a   1.000
_cell.length_b   1.000
_cell.length_c   1.000
_cell.angle_alpha   90.00
_cell.angle_beta   90.00
_cell.angle_gamma   90.00
#
_symmetry.space_group_name_H-M   'P 1'
#
loop_
_entity.id
_entity.type
_entity.pdbx_description
1 polymer ?
#
loop_
_entity_poly.entity_id
_entity_poly.type
_entity_poly.pdbx_seq_one_letter_code
_entity_poly.pdbx_strand_id
1 'polypeptide(L)'
;MQKKNYQKELDKKIEQIVSEKKVPRLFLHSCCAPCSSYVLEYLSEYFEITVFYYNPNIFPESEFEKRIHEQEKLIRELPAKHTIHFQAGNYDSEKFYEMAKGLEMIPEGGERCFKCYELRLRETAKLAKEGDYEYFTTTLSISPLKNAQKLNEIGEKLAGEYGVSYLVSDFKKKNGYKRSTELSKIYGLYRQDYCGCIYSKNQREREKKLREEEESSVKS
;
A
#
# COMPACT_ATOMS: atom_id res chain seq x y z
N MET A 1 -26.41 -8.15 2.93
CA MET A 1 -25.60 -7.91 1.70
C MET A 1 -24.46 -8.90 1.66
N GLN A 2 -24.28 -9.64 0.56
CA GLN A 2 -23.12 -10.54 0.41
C GLN A 2 -21.81 -9.71 0.38
N LYS A 3 -20.84 -10.12 1.16
CA LYS A 3 -19.52 -9.45 1.23
C LYS A 3 -18.80 -9.62 -0.12
N LYS A 4 -18.48 -8.49 -0.78
CA LYS A 4 -17.80 -8.47 -2.08
C LYS A 4 -16.44 -9.17 -1.99
N ASN A 5 -16.14 -10.08 -2.92
CA ASN A 5 -14.85 -10.79 -2.95
C ASN A 5 -13.93 -10.14 -3.97
N TYR A 6 -13.19 -9.12 -3.53
CA TYR A 6 -12.30 -8.34 -4.38
C TYR A 6 -11.19 -9.17 -5.05
N GLN A 7 -10.74 -10.27 -4.42
CA GLN A 7 -9.77 -11.13 -5.06
C GLN A 7 -10.36 -11.86 -6.28
N LYS A 8 -11.59 -12.35 -6.18
CA LYS A 8 -12.25 -12.98 -7.34
C LYS A 8 -12.52 -11.97 -8.48
N GLU A 9 -12.77 -10.72 -8.15
CA GLU A 9 -12.93 -9.65 -9.16
C GLU A 9 -11.61 -9.33 -9.85
N LEU A 10 -10.51 -9.26 -9.08
CA LEU A 10 -9.18 -9.12 -9.64
C LEU A 10 -8.84 -10.28 -10.58
N ASP A 11 -9.12 -11.51 -10.16
CA ASP A 11 -8.86 -12.72 -10.99
C ASP A 11 -9.59 -12.64 -12.34
N LYS A 12 -10.89 -12.30 -12.32
CA LYS A 12 -11.68 -12.12 -13.56
C LYS A 12 -11.13 -10.99 -14.45
N LYS A 13 -10.66 -9.89 -13.85
CA LYS A 13 -10.07 -8.79 -14.61
C LYS A 13 -8.77 -9.22 -15.28
N ILE A 14 -7.93 -9.97 -14.57
CA ILE A 14 -6.69 -10.54 -15.12
C ILE A 14 -7.00 -11.54 -16.26
N GLU A 15 -7.97 -12.44 -16.07
CA GLU A 15 -8.40 -13.38 -17.13
C GLU A 15 -8.85 -12.63 -18.40
N GLN A 16 -9.61 -11.53 -18.24
CA GLN A 16 -10.00 -10.67 -19.36
C GLN A 16 -8.76 -10.08 -20.08
N ILE A 17 -7.83 -9.47 -19.33
CA ILE A 17 -6.60 -8.86 -19.89
C ILE A 17 -5.78 -9.89 -20.67
N VAL A 18 -5.62 -11.10 -20.11
CA VAL A 18 -4.91 -12.20 -20.76
C VAL A 18 -5.62 -12.63 -22.05
N SER A 19 -6.95 -12.77 -22.03
CA SER A 19 -7.73 -13.13 -23.21
C SER A 19 -7.63 -12.10 -24.34
N GLU A 20 -7.52 -10.83 -23.98
CA GLU A 20 -7.34 -9.70 -24.92
C GLU A 20 -5.89 -9.57 -25.42
N LYS A 21 -4.95 -10.34 -24.88
CA LYS A 21 -3.50 -10.29 -25.19
C LYS A 21 -2.91 -8.88 -25.01
N LYS A 22 -3.41 -8.13 -24.03
CA LYS A 22 -2.96 -6.78 -23.69
C LYS A 22 -1.98 -6.80 -22.53
N VAL A 23 -1.14 -5.77 -22.45
CA VAL A 23 -0.28 -5.45 -21.30
C VAL A 23 -0.59 -4.00 -20.91
N PRO A 24 -1.66 -3.78 -20.11
CA PRO A 24 -2.05 -2.42 -19.75
C PRO A 24 -1.03 -1.75 -18.82
N ARG A 25 -1.01 -0.40 -18.83
CA ARG A 25 -0.20 0.39 -17.91
C ARG A 25 -0.91 0.57 -16.59
N LEU A 26 -0.23 0.20 -15.50
CA LEU A 26 -0.74 0.27 -14.14
C LEU A 26 0.05 1.28 -13.30
N PHE A 27 -0.63 2.25 -12.69
CA PHE A 27 -0.05 3.15 -11.71
C PHE A 27 -0.30 2.61 -10.29
N LEU A 28 0.75 2.10 -9.64
CA LEU A 28 0.66 1.36 -8.39
C LEU A 28 1.15 2.19 -7.21
N HIS A 29 0.25 2.68 -6.36
CA HIS A 29 0.65 3.28 -5.08
C HIS A 29 1.34 2.26 -4.19
N SER A 30 2.54 2.58 -3.71
CA SER A 30 3.31 1.76 -2.79
C SER A 30 3.55 2.46 -1.45
N CYS A 31 3.44 1.72 -0.35
CA CYS A 31 3.75 2.21 0.99
C CYS A 31 5.14 1.79 1.49
N CYS A 32 5.69 0.67 1.01
CA CYS A 32 7.01 0.16 1.38
C CYS A 32 7.37 -1.08 0.55
N ALA A 33 8.65 -1.39 0.44
CA ALA A 33 9.15 -2.54 -0.30
C ALA A 33 8.58 -3.90 0.16
N PRO A 34 8.49 -4.22 1.46
CA PRO A 34 7.86 -5.47 1.91
C PRO A 34 6.43 -5.65 1.41
N CYS A 35 5.61 -4.59 1.42
CA CYS A 35 4.24 -4.64 0.92
C CYS A 35 4.18 -4.77 -0.60
N SER A 36 5.16 -4.20 -1.30
CA SER A 36 5.23 -4.23 -2.77
C SER A 36 5.73 -5.55 -3.32
N SER A 37 6.56 -6.29 -2.58
CA SER A 37 7.29 -7.44 -3.11
C SER A 37 6.40 -8.47 -3.79
N TYR A 38 5.37 -8.98 -3.10
CA TYR A 38 4.42 -9.92 -3.69
C TYR A 38 3.52 -9.27 -4.76
N VAL A 39 3.11 -8.03 -4.53
CA VAL A 39 2.22 -7.34 -5.47
C VAL A 39 2.92 -7.12 -6.81
N LEU A 40 4.20 -6.77 -6.79
CA LEU A 40 5.03 -6.63 -8.00
C LEU A 40 5.32 -7.98 -8.65
N GLU A 41 5.71 -9.00 -7.86
CA GLU A 41 5.88 -10.38 -8.36
C GLU A 41 4.62 -10.85 -9.11
N TYR A 42 3.44 -10.61 -8.53
CA TYR A 42 2.17 -11.07 -9.10
C TYR A 42 1.69 -10.23 -10.30
N LEU A 43 1.69 -8.90 -10.17
CA LEU A 43 1.10 -8.04 -11.19
C LEU A 43 2.02 -7.77 -12.39
N SER A 44 3.35 -7.88 -12.23
CA SER A 44 4.27 -7.72 -13.36
C SER A 44 4.16 -8.81 -14.42
N GLU A 45 3.45 -9.91 -14.11
CA GLU A 45 3.08 -10.93 -15.11
C GLU A 45 2.09 -10.41 -16.17
N TYR A 46 1.31 -9.35 -15.84
CA TYR A 46 0.16 -8.90 -16.62
C TYR A 46 0.19 -7.42 -16.99
N PHE A 47 0.96 -6.61 -16.29
CA PHE A 47 0.98 -5.15 -16.43
C PHE A 47 2.39 -4.60 -16.60
N GLU A 48 2.51 -3.53 -17.38
CA GLU A 48 3.61 -2.58 -17.24
C GLU A 48 3.31 -1.66 -16.06
N ILE A 49 4.19 -1.64 -15.04
CA ILE A 49 3.90 -1.00 -13.75
C ILE A 49 4.77 0.23 -13.55
N THR A 50 4.15 1.33 -13.15
CA THR A 50 4.87 2.43 -12.49
C THR A 50 4.52 2.43 -11.01
N VAL A 51 5.50 2.14 -10.17
CA VAL A 51 5.37 2.23 -8.72
C VAL A 51 5.43 3.69 -8.32
N PHE A 52 4.33 4.19 -7.78
CA PHE A 52 4.23 5.54 -7.24
C PHE A 52 4.39 5.52 -5.71
N TYR A 53 5.48 6.09 -5.22
CA TYR A 53 5.76 6.16 -3.81
C TYR A 53 5.35 7.54 -3.26
N TYR A 54 4.12 7.65 -2.75
CA TYR A 54 3.57 8.86 -2.14
C TYR A 54 3.01 8.56 -0.76
N ASN A 55 3.73 8.93 0.28
CA ASN A 55 3.43 8.58 1.66
C ASN A 55 3.67 9.77 2.61
N PRO A 56 2.85 10.83 2.56
CA PRO A 56 3.03 12.03 3.39
C PRO A 56 2.85 11.74 4.88
N ASN A 57 2.33 10.56 5.22
CA ASN A 57 2.14 10.11 6.60
C ASN A 57 3.41 9.60 7.27
N ILE A 58 4.46 9.27 6.53
CA ILE A 58 5.66 8.65 7.11
C ILE A 58 6.46 9.69 7.89
N PHE A 59 6.87 9.32 9.10
CA PHE A 59 7.64 10.13 10.03
C PHE A 59 8.75 9.30 10.69
N PRO A 60 9.96 9.84 10.85
CA PRO A 60 10.44 11.13 10.30
C PRO A 60 10.73 11.07 8.79
N GLU A 61 11.15 12.18 8.20
CA GLU A 61 11.50 12.26 6.78
C GLU A 61 12.61 11.26 6.39
N SER A 62 13.59 11.06 7.26
CA SER A 62 14.64 10.04 7.05
C SER A 62 14.10 8.61 6.92
N GLU A 63 12.96 8.29 7.54
CA GLU A 63 12.27 7.01 7.36
C GLU A 63 11.57 6.96 5.99
N PHE A 64 11.03 8.09 5.51
CA PHE A 64 10.47 8.20 4.17
C PHE A 64 11.55 7.96 3.10
N GLU A 65 12.70 8.61 3.20
CA GLU A 65 13.84 8.44 2.30
C GLU A 65 14.38 7.00 2.32
N LYS A 66 14.55 6.43 3.52
CA LYS A 66 14.98 5.04 3.67
C LYS A 66 14.07 4.08 2.93
N ARG A 67 12.76 4.26 2.99
CA ARG A 67 11.80 3.40 2.29
C ARG A 67 11.79 3.61 0.78
N ILE A 68 12.16 4.78 0.28
CA ILE A 68 12.40 5.00 -1.16
C ILE A 68 13.55 4.11 -1.63
N HIS A 69 14.71 4.19 -0.97
CA HIS A 69 15.87 3.37 -1.33
C HIS A 69 15.59 1.87 -1.29
N GLU A 70 14.85 1.41 -0.27
CA GLU A 70 14.41 0.02 -0.18
C GLU A 70 13.47 -0.38 -1.33
N GLN A 71 12.58 0.52 -1.75
CA GLN A 71 11.67 0.27 -2.87
C GLN A 71 12.43 0.19 -4.20
N GLU A 72 13.38 1.08 -4.44
CA GLU A 72 14.23 1.05 -5.63
C GLU A 72 15.12 -0.20 -5.66
N LYS A 73 15.68 -0.60 -4.50
CA LYS A 73 16.43 -1.85 -4.36
C LYS A 73 15.58 -3.05 -4.77
N LEU A 74 14.37 -3.18 -4.23
CA LEU A 74 13.46 -4.25 -4.58
C LEU A 74 13.18 -4.31 -6.08
N ILE A 75 12.89 -3.16 -6.71
CA ILE A 75 12.58 -3.11 -8.14
C ILE A 75 13.77 -3.57 -8.99
N ARG A 76 15.00 -3.21 -8.62
CA ARG A 76 16.21 -3.65 -9.33
C ARG A 76 16.48 -5.16 -9.20
N GLU A 77 16.13 -5.76 -8.07
CA GLU A 77 16.44 -7.15 -7.76
C GLU A 77 15.32 -8.12 -8.13
N LEU A 78 14.07 -7.63 -8.25
CA LEU A 78 12.92 -8.46 -8.53
C LEU A 78 12.88 -8.88 -10.01
N PRO A 79 12.89 -10.17 -10.33
CA PRO A 79 12.66 -10.63 -11.70
C PRO A 79 11.21 -10.34 -12.10
N ALA A 80 11.03 -9.44 -13.04
CA ALA A 80 9.73 -9.04 -13.55
C ALA A 80 9.58 -9.42 -15.02
N LYS A 81 8.40 -9.89 -15.40
CA LYS A 81 8.10 -10.22 -16.80
C LYS A 81 7.91 -8.96 -17.66
N HIS A 82 7.18 -7.99 -17.12
CA HIS A 82 7.00 -6.67 -17.76
C HIS A 82 7.70 -5.60 -16.93
N THR A 83 8.04 -4.49 -17.59
CA THR A 83 8.84 -3.42 -16.99
C THR A 83 8.17 -2.82 -15.76
N ILE A 84 8.99 -2.57 -14.73
CA ILE A 84 8.60 -1.84 -13.54
C ILE A 84 9.39 -0.54 -13.47
N HIS A 85 8.68 0.57 -13.54
CA HIS A 85 9.22 1.92 -13.35
C HIS A 85 9.02 2.37 -11.91
N PHE A 86 9.79 3.37 -11.48
CA PHE A 86 9.65 3.99 -10.17
C PHE A 86 9.48 5.50 -10.27
N GLN A 87 8.54 6.03 -9.50
CA GLN A 87 8.28 7.46 -9.36
C GLN A 87 8.09 7.81 -7.88
N ALA A 88 9.01 8.60 -7.32
CA ALA A 88 8.81 9.17 -6.00
C ALA A 88 7.85 10.36 -6.07
N GLY A 89 6.91 10.43 -5.15
CA GLY A 89 6.11 11.62 -4.89
C GLY A 89 6.80 12.55 -3.91
N ASN A 90 6.28 13.76 -3.79
CA ASN A 90 6.79 14.74 -2.80
C ASN A 90 6.54 14.28 -1.36
N TYR A 91 7.42 14.69 -0.45
CA TYR A 91 7.21 14.53 0.98
C TYR A 91 6.34 15.67 1.51
N ASP A 92 5.03 15.55 1.33
CA ASP A 92 4.01 16.56 1.71
C ASP A 92 3.45 16.30 3.11
N SER A 93 4.29 16.19 4.14
CA SER A 93 3.86 15.79 5.49
C SER A 93 2.81 16.75 6.09
N GLU A 94 2.84 18.02 5.74
CA GLU A 94 1.85 19.01 6.17
C GLU A 94 0.42 18.61 5.75
N LYS A 95 0.24 18.10 4.54
CA LYS A 95 -1.07 17.62 4.06
C LYS A 95 -1.62 16.48 4.92
N PHE A 96 -0.73 15.61 5.40
CA PHE A 96 -1.13 14.54 6.30
C PHE A 96 -1.54 15.07 7.68
N TYR A 97 -0.78 16.01 8.26
CA TYR A 97 -1.12 16.57 9.57
C TYR A 97 -2.40 17.40 9.52
N GLU A 98 -2.62 18.17 8.47
CA GLU A 98 -3.87 18.91 8.26
C GLU A 98 -5.07 17.96 8.16
N MET A 99 -4.97 16.90 7.37
CA MET A 99 -5.99 15.85 7.25
C MET A 99 -6.26 15.14 8.58
N ALA A 100 -5.22 14.93 9.40
CA ALA A 100 -5.31 14.22 10.68
C ALA A 100 -5.83 15.08 11.84
N LYS A 101 -5.95 16.38 11.67
CA LYS A 101 -6.39 17.33 12.70
C LYS A 101 -7.75 16.95 13.29
N GLY A 102 -7.80 16.81 14.62
CA GLY A 102 -8.98 16.34 15.35
C GLY A 102 -9.18 14.81 15.35
N LEU A 103 -8.29 14.05 14.70
CA LEU A 103 -8.35 12.59 14.63
C LEU A 103 -7.12 11.91 15.27
N GLU A 104 -6.29 12.66 15.98
CA GLU A 104 -5.00 12.22 16.53
C GLU A 104 -5.16 11.03 17.48
N MET A 105 -6.25 11.03 18.26
CA MET A 105 -6.56 9.99 19.26
C MET A 105 -7.28 8.78 18.69
N ILE A 106 -7.70 8.81 17.42
CA ILE A 106 -8.35 7.67 16.78
C ILE A 106 -7.34 6.53 16.62
N PRO A 107 -7.65 5.30 17.06
CA PRO A 107 -6.75 4.16 16.93
C PRO A 107 -6.37 3.84 15.48
N GLU A 108 -5.28 3.08 15.28
CA GLU A 108 -4.92 2.56 13.96
C GLU A 108 -6.06 1.69 13.41
N GLY A 109 -6.38 1.88 12.11
CA GLY A 109 -7.50 1.20 11.44
C GLY A 109 -8.82 1.97 11.48
N GLY A 110 -8.91 3.08 12.25
CA GLY A 110 -10.09 3.94 12.34
C GLY A 110 -10.15 5.04 11.27
N GLU A 111 -10.98 6.06 11.51
CA GLU A 111 -11.31 7.12 10.54
C GLU A 111 -10.07 7.86 10.03
N ARG A 112 -9.10 8.21 10.89
CA ARG A 112 -7.84 8.83 10.48
C ARG A 112 -7.14 8.00 9.39
N CYS A 113 -7.11 6.67 9.54
CA CYS A 113 -6.51 5.80 8.54
C CYS A 113 -7.29 5.80 7.23
N PHE A 114 -8.62 5.87 7.27
CA PHE A 114 -9.44 5.91 6.06
C PHE A 114 -9.23 7.21 5.28
N LYS A 115 -9.16 8.35 5.95
CA LYS A 115 -8.81 9.64 5.32
C LYS A 115 -7.37 9.62 4.77
N CYS A 116 -6.43 8.98 5.48
CA CYS A 116 -5.06 8.78 4.99
C CYS A 116 -5.00 7.90 3.74
N TYR A 117 -5.86 6.87 3.60
CA TYR A 117 -5.97 6.10 2.37
C TYR A 117 -6.48 6.98 1.22
N GLU A 118 -7.54 7.76 1.47
CA GLU A 118 -8.11 8.66 0.46
C GLU A 118 -7.09 9.71 0.00
N LEU A 119 -6.36 10.35 0.92
CA LEU A 119 -5.31 11.32 0.59
C LEU A 119 -4.29 10.74 -0.40
N ARG A 120 -3.80 9.53 -0.13
CA ARG A 120 -2.78 8.89 -0.98
C ARG A 120 -3.35 8.38 -2.29
N LEU A 121 -4.53 7.76 -2.27
CA LEU A 121 -5.17 7.23 -3.47
C LEU A 121 -5.68 8.33 -4.38
N ARG A 122 -6.06 9.50 -3.85
CA ARG A 122 -6.47 10.66 -4.62
C ARG A 122 -5.33 11.21 -5.47
N GLU A 123 -4.15 11.37 -4.90
CA GLU A 123 -2.97 11.78 -5.66
C GLU A 123 -2.58 10.72 -6.70
N THR A 124 -2.69 9.44 -6.33
CA THR A 124 -2.45 8.33 -7.25
C THR A 124 -3.43 8.35 -8.44
N ALA A 125 -4.72 8.51 -8.21
CA ALA A 125 -5.74 8.55 -9.26
C ALA A 125 -5.56 9.76 -10.19
N LYS A 126 -5.25 10.93 -9.61
CA LYS A 126 -4.96 12.16 -10.35
C LYS A 126 -3.79 11.96 -11.32
N LEU A 127 -2.65 11.52 -10.81
CA LEU A 127 -1.45 11.32 -11.63
C LEU A 127 -1.60 10.16 -12.61
N ALA A 128 -2.35 9.12 -12.25
CA ALA A 128 -2.68 8.05 -13.18
C ALA A 128 -3.48 8.58 -14.39
N LYS A 129 -4.42 9.51 -14.17
CA LYS A 129 -5.16 10.16 -15.24
C LYS A 129 -4.28 11.07 -16.09
N GLU A 130 -3.44 11.89 -15.47
CA GLU A 130 -2.51 12.79 -16.16
C GLU A 130 -1.48 12.04 -17.00
N GLY A 131 -1.08 10.83 -16.57
CA GLY A 131 -0.13 9.97 -17.28
C GLY A 131 -0.76 8.96 -18.24
N ASP A 132 -2.08 9.04 -18.52
CA ASP A 132 -2.82 8.13 -19.40
C ASP A 132 -2.64 6.65 -19.04
N TYR A 133 -2.66 6.32 -17.72
CA TYR A 133 -2.67 4.94 -17.26
C TYR A 133 -4.08 4.35 -17.37
N GLU A 134 -4.19 3.09 -17.79
CA GLU A 134 -5.47 2.39 -17.85
C GLU A 134 -6.01 2.05 -16.46
N TYR A 135 -5.09 1.76 -15.52
CA TYR A 135 -5.46 1.35 -14.16
C TYR A 135 -4.61 2.05 -13.12
N PHE A 136 -5.21 2.23 -11.93
CA PHE A 136 -4.46 2.49 -10.71
C PHE A 136 -4.89 1.56 -9.59
N THR A 137 -4.01 1.32 -8.61
CA THR A 137 -4.31 0.52 -7.40
C THR A 137 -3.31 0.83 -6.29
N THR A 138 -3.34 0.05 -5.22
CA THR A 138 -2.43 0.21 -4.07
C THR A 138 -1.96 -1.12 -3.50
N THR A 139 -0.73 -1.15 -3.00
CA THR A 139 -0.19 -2.29 -2.24
C THR A 139 -0.77 -2.41 -0.82
N LEU A 140 -1.52 -1.42 -0.34
CA LEU A 140 -2.01 -1.39 1.04
C LEU A 140 -2.89 -2.58 1.41
N SER A 141 -3.64 -3.15 0.46
CA SER A 141 -4.55 -4.27 0.73
C SER A 141 -3.85 -5.58 1.11
N ILE A 142 -2.51 -5.66 0.98
CA ILE A 142 -1.73 -6.83 1.41
C ILE A 142 -1.60 -6.93 2.93
N SER A 143 -1.62 -5.80 3.62
CA SER A 143 -1.45 -5.78 5.08
C SER A 143 -2.69 -6.31 5.79
N PRO A 144 -2.56 -7.25 6.74
CA PRO A 144 -3.69 -7.72 7.56
C PRO A 144 -4.27 -6.60 8.44
N LEU A 145 -3.48 -5.56 8.74
CA LEU A 145 -3.90 -4.42 9.55
C LEU A 145 -4.68 -3.36 8.74
N LYS A 146 -4.83 -3.54 7.43
CA LYS A 146 -5.53 -2.59 6.56
C LYS A 146 -6.89 -3.13 6.12
N ASN A 147 -7.88 -2.26 6.14
CA ASN A 147 -9.25 -2.60 5.72
C ASN A 147 -9.33 -2.61 4.19
N ALA A 148 -9.26 -3.81 3.58
CA ALA A 148 -9.30 -3.95 2.13
C ALA A 148 -10.64 -3.49 1.54
N GLN A 149 -11.77 -3.68 2.24
CA GLN A 149 -13.07 -3.21 1.79
C GLN A 149 -13.04 -1.68 1.66
N LYS A 150 -12.58 -0.98 2.70
CA LYS A 150 -12.52 0.49 2.69
C LYS A 150 -11.56 1.05 1.63
N LEU A 151 -10.43 0.38 1.40
CA LEU A 151 -9.50 0.73 0.33
C LEU A 151 -10.16 0.63 -1.05
N ASN A 152 -10.90 -0.44 -1.30
CA ASN A 152 -11.58 -0.64 -2.58
C ASN A 152 -12.75 0.35 -2.77
N GLU A 153 -13.56 0.61 -1.73
CA GLU A 153 -14.62 1.62 -1.77
C GLU A 153 -14.07 3.01 -2.14
N ILE A 154 -12.95 3.41 -1.52
CA ILE A 154 -12.27 4.67 -1.82
C ILE A 154 -11.72 4.66 -3.25
N GLY A 155 -11.05 3.59 -3.67
CA GLY A 155 -10.50 3.45 -5.01
C GLY A 155 -11.58 3.53 -6.10
N GLU A 156 -12.70 2.82 -5.95
CA GLU A 156 -13.82 2.84 -6.88
C GLU A 156 -14.49 4.24 -6.95
N LYS A 157 -14.64 4.93 -5.81
CA LYS A 157 -15.11 6.33 -5.77
C LYS A 157 -14.20 7.25 -6.58
N LEU A 158 -12.88 7.17 -6.34
CA LEU A 158 -11.89 8.00 -7.03
C LEU A 158 -11.77 7.65 -8.51
N ALA A 159 -11.98 6.38 -8.89
CA ALA A 159 -12.05 5.98 -10.31
C ALA A 159 -13.15 6.73 -11.05
N GLY A 160 -14.35 6.83 -10.45
CA GLY A 160 -15.44 7.62 -11.01
C GLY A 160 -15.17 9.13 -11.05
N GLU A 161 -14.45 9.65 -10.05
CA GLU A 161 -14.12 11.08 -9.93
C GLU A 161 -13.08 11.52 -10.98
N TYR A 162 -12.04 10.71 -11.22
CA TYR A 162 -10.93 11.05 -12.13
C TYR A 162 -11.03 10.43 -13.53
N GLY A 163 -11.98 9.51 -13.75
CA GLY A 163 -12.14 8.84 -15.03
C GLY A 163 -10.97 7.93 -15.40
N VAL A 164 -10.41 7.21 -14.42
CA VAL A 164 -9.39 6.18 -14.58
C VAL A 164 -9.80 4.92 -13.81
N SER A 165 -9.57 3.72 -14.36
CA SER A 165 -10.07 2.48 -13.74
C SER A 165 -9.28 2.14 -12.46
N TYR A 166 -10.01 1.79 -11.39
CA TYR A 166 -9.38 1.22 -10.19
C TYR A 166 -9.31 -0.30 -10.28
N LEU A 167 -8.11 -0.86 -10.14
CA LEU A 167 -7.93 -2.31 -10.07
C LEU A 167 -8.19 -2.77 -8.64
N VAL A 168 -9.40 -3.29 -8.40
CA VAL A 168 -9.81 -3.79 -7.07
C VAL A 168 -8.94 -4.95 -6.63
N SER A 169 -8.64 -5.05 -5.33
CA SER A 169 -7.71 -6.06 -4.82
C SER A 169 -7.91 -6.41 -3.35
N ASP A 170 -7.54 -7.63 -2.99
CA ASP A 170 -7.28 -8.05 -1.61
C ASP A 170 -6.02 -8.94 -1.60
N PHE A 171 -4.86 -8.30 -1.78
CA PHE A 171 -3.57 -8.98 -1.97
C PHE A 171 -3.12 -9.86 -0.80
N LYS A 172 -3.74 -9.77 0.39
CA LYS A 172 -3.48 -10.71 1.48
C LYS A 172 -4.09 -12.11 1.24
N LYS A 173 -5.05 -12.21 0.32
CA LYS A 173 -5.62 -13.49 -0.09
C LYS A 173 -4.61 -14.33 -0.88
N LYS A 174 -4.93 -15.61 -1.13
CA LYS A 174 -4.04 -16.58 -1.83
C LYS A 174 -2.63 -16.63 -1.22
N ASN A 175 -2.52 -16.52 0.09
CA ASN A 175 -1.25 -16.48 0.82
C ASN A 175 -0.33 -15.30 0.49
N GLY A 176 -0.84 -14.22 -0.13
CA GLY A 176 -0.01 -13.10 -0.57
C GLY A 176 0.76 -12.42 0.56
N TYR A 177 0.15 -12.26 1.76
CA TYR A 177 0.88 -11.75 2.91
C TYR A 177 2.03 -12.67 3.35
N LYS A 178 1.82 -14.00 3.37
CA LYS A 178 2.87 -14.97 3.66
C LYS A 178 3.99 -14.86 2.63
N ARG A 179 3.63 -14.82 1.34
CA ARG A 179 4.61 -14.66 0.25
C ARG A 179 5.41 -13.37 0.37
N SER A 180 4.78 -12.24 0.73
CA SER A 180 5.50 -10.98 0.96
C SER A 180 6.51 -11.06 2.12
N THR A 181 6.22 -11.91 3.11
CA THR A 181 7.15 -12.15 4.22
C THR A 181 8.36 -13.00 3.77
N GLU A 182 8.13 -13.99 2.94
CA GLU A 182 9.18 -14.82 2.33
C GLU A 182 10.09 -13.98 1.42
N LEU A 183 9.49 -13.19 0.51
CA LEU A 183 10.22 -12.29 -0.38
C LEU A 183 11.04 -11.25 0.39
N SER A 184 10.48 -10.74 1.50
CA SER A 184 11.23 -9.81 2.36
C SER A 184 12.51 -10.42 2.94
N LYS A 185 12.50 -11.74 3.23
CA LYS A 185 13.71 -12.47 3.67
C LYS A 185 14.68 -12.69 2.51
N ILE A 186 14.15 -13.10 1.34
CA ILE A 186 14.96 -13.38 0.13
C ILE A 186 15.73 -12.13 -0.29
N TYR A 187 15.09 -10.97 -0.33
CA TYR A 187 15.69 -9.70 -0.76
C TYR A 187 16.28 -8.88 0.40
N GLY A 188 16.30 -9.41 1.64
CA GLY A 188 16.82 -8.69 2.81
C GLY A 188 16.15 -7.33 3.02
N LEU A 189 14.81 -7.24 2.84
CA LEU A 189 14.09 -5.97 2.90
C LEU A 189 13.90 -5.50 4.33
N TYR A 190 14.08 -4.20 4.54
CA TYR A 190 13.76 -3.55 5.80
C TYR A 190 12.26 -3.65 6.11
N ARG A 191 11.92 -4.32 7.20
CA ARG A 191 10.54 -4.45 7.70
C ARG A 191 10.36 -3.64 8.97
N GLN A 192 9.46 -2.68 8.88
CA GLN A 192 9.02 -1.88 10.03
C GLN A 192 7.83 -2.55 10.73
N ASP A 193 7.69 -2.29 12.02
CA ASP A 193 6.62 -2.82 12.88
C ASP A 193 5.42 -1.88 13.03
N TYR A 194 5.47 -0.68 12.43
CA TYR A 194 4.39 0.32 12.44
C TYR A 194 4.07 0.83 11.03
N CYS A 195 2.90 1.43 10.87
CA CYS A 195 2.41 1.91 9.55
C CYS A 195 3.32 2.98 8.90
N GLY A 196 4.06 3.74 9.72
CA GLY A 196 4.92 4.84 9.30
C GLY A 196 4.51 6.20 9.88
N CYS A 197 3.25 6.43 10.22
CA CYS A 197 2.85 7.72 10.81
C CYS A 197 3.21 7.82 12.29
N ILE A 198 3.41 9.03 12.77
CA ILE A 198 3.73 9.33 14.17
C ILE A 198 2.72 8.71 15.16
N TYR A 199 1.43 8.72 14.81
CA TYR A 199 0.37 8.17 15.68
C TYR A 199 0.48 6.65 15.82
N SER A 200 0.76 5.95 14.73
CA SER A 200 0.98 4.50 14.73
C SER A 200 2.27 4.15 15.49
N LYS A 201 3.33 4.94 15.36
CA LYS A 201 4.57 4.79 16.11
C LYS A 201 4.33 4.91 17.62
N ASN A 202 3.71 6.02 18.03
CA ASN A 202 3.40 6.28 19.44
C ASN A 202 2.47 5.22 20.05
N GLN A 203 1.53 4.68 19.26
CA GLN A 203 0.67 3.58 19.71
C GLN A 203 1.49 2.31 19.97
N ARG A 204 2.39 1.93 19.06
CA ARG A 204 3.27 0.77 19.23
C ARG A 204 4.21 0.89 20.41
N GLU A 205 4.78 2.07 20.62
CA GLU A 205 5.66 2.34 21.77
C GLU A 205 4.91 2.19 23.11
N ARG A 206 3.66 2.67 23.20
CA ARG A 206 2.83 2.48 24.37
C ARG A 206 2.47 1.01 24.61
N GLU A 207 2.05 0.28 23.56
CA GLU A 207 1.73 -1.14 23.63
C GLU A 207 2.95 -1.97 24.09
N LYS A 208 4.16 -1.59 23.65
CA LYS A 208 5.40 -2.25 24.07
C LYS A 208 5.71 -2.02 25.55
N LYS A 209 5.61 -0.78 26.02
CA LYS A 209 5.82 -0.44 27.43
C LYS A 209 4.86 -1.20 28.36
N LEU A 210 3.58 -1.24 28.01
CA LEU A 210 2.57 -1.95 28.80
C LEU A 210 2.89 -3.46 28.92
N ARG A 211 3.34 -4.09 27.82
CA ARG A 211 3.75 -5.52 27.88
C ARG A 211 4.97 -5.74 28.76
N GLU A 212 5.97 -4.86 28.68
CA GLU A 212 7.17 -4.94 29.51
C GLU A 212 6.84 -4.78 31.01
N GLU A 213 5.88 -3.90 31.35
CA GLU A 213 5.37 -3.72 32.71
C GLU A 213 4.60 -4.95 33.21
N GLU A 214 3.74 -5.54 32.38
CA GLU A 214 3.00 -6.77 32.69
C GLU A 214 3.95 -7.95 32.92
N GLU A 215 4.97 -8.15 32.06
CA GLU A 215 5.95 -9.21 32.19
C GLU A 215 6.83 -9.05 33.44
N SER A 216 7.13 -7.84 33.86
CA SER A 216 7.90 -7.57 35.10
C SER A 216 7.07 -7.81 36.35
N SER A 217 5.75 -7.50 36.31
CA SER A 217 4.85 -7.73 37.44
C SER A 217 4.53 -9.21 37.67
N VAL A 218 4.64 -10.07 36.67
CA VAL A 218 4.43 -11.55 36.81
C VAL A 218 5.69 -12.25 37.33
N LYS A 219 6.87 -11.63 37.25
CA LYS A 219 8.14 -12.20 37.71
C LYS A 219 8.54 -11.78 39.13
N SER A 220 7.78 -10.86 39.73
CA SER A 220 7.91 -10.44 41.14
C SER A 220 6.87 -11.13 42.03
#